data_5d022beac545b16c4d87502db348d3d1
#
_entry.id   5d022beac545b16c4d87502db348d3d1
#
_cell.length_a   1.000
_cell.length_b   1.000
_cell.length_c   1.000
_cell.angle_alpha   90.00
_cell.angle_beta   90.00
_cell.angle_gamma   90.00
#
_symmetry.space_group_name_H-M   'P 1'
#
loop_
_entity.id
_entity.type
_entity.pdbx_description
1 polymer ?
#
loop_
_entity_poly.entity_id
_entity_poly.type
_entity_poly.pdbx_seq_one_letter_code
_entity_poly.pdbx_strand_id
1 'polypeptide(L)'
;MVETIETLVVGAGQAGIAASAHLTRHGIPHLVLEKDRIAESWRTRRWDSLVANGPAWHDCFPGMQFPKSGPEAFPPKEEVATALAGFAKSHNAPIRTGIEVKSLTRVDGRSSFKVKTSQGLIEAQNVIAATGAFHHPVSPQIIPKTAGITQMHSADYCNPDQLSDGAVLVVGAGSSGGQIADELQRSGRKVYLCIGPHGRPPRAYRGRDYCWWLGVLGLWDVAAKKSGTEHVTISVSGARGGETVDFRRLAHGGITLLGRASGYQEGKLLVDDDLADNVAAGDANYFDMLAQADAYIDRFGLNLPEEPHAHVLPNDPDCLSHPVRELDLEDAGVTTVIWSTGYRQDFSWINLPNACDADGSPYHQRGVSREPGLYFLGLPWQSRRGSAFIWGVWHDAAHVADQIEIQRNYRQYSP
;
A
#
# COMPACT_ATOMS: atom_id res chain seq x y z
N MET A 1 23.67 7.26 -30.68
CA MET A 1 23.11 5.91 -30.91
C MET A 1 21.99 5.73 -29.90
N VAL A 2 20.87 5.11 -30.29
CA VAL A 2 19.80 4.71 -29.35
C VAL A 2 20.27 3.46 -28.63
N GLU A 3 20.24 3.47 -27.30
CA GLU A 3 20.55 2.30 -26.50
C GLU A 3 19.45 1.25 -26.69
N THR A 4 19.81 -0.01 -26.90
CA THR A 4 18.86 -1.11 -27.10
C THR A 4 18.98 -2.12 -25.96
N ILE A 5 17.87 -2.52 -25.38
CA ILE A 5 17.80 -3.50 -24.30
C ILE A 5 16.68 -4.53 -24.55
N GLU A 6 16.85 -5.76 -24.10
CA GLU A 6 15.80 -6.77 -24.27
C GLU A 6 14.60 -6.46 -23.34
N THR A 7 14.84 -6.25 -22.06
CA THR A 7 13.77 -5.94 -21.08
C THR A 7 14.12 -4.71 -20.25
N LEU A 8 13.24 -3.72 -20.26
CA LEU A 8 13.34 -2.53 -19.43
C LEU A 8 12.36 -2.62 -18.27
N VAL A 9 12.84 -2.41 -17.05
CA VAL A 9 12.03 -2.30 -15.84
C VAL A 9 11.97 -0.84 -15.42
N VAL A 10 10.78 -0.30 -15.21
CA VAL A 10 10.57 1.10 -14.81
C VAL A 10 10.19 1.16 -13.34
N GLY A 11 11.10 1.66 -12.51
CA GLY A 11 11.00 1.75 -11.05
C GLY A 11 11.88 0.74 -10.32
N ALA A 12 12.63 1.19 -9.31
CA ALA A 12 13.45 0.36 -8.42
C ALA A 12 12.93 0.33 -6.97
N GLY A 13 11.60 0.26 -6.83
CA GLY A 13 10.94 -0.15 -5.59
C GLY A 13 10.93 -1.68 -5.45
N GLN A 14 10.17 -2.19 -4.48
CA GLN A 14 10.05 -3.63 -4.23
C GLN A 14 9.68 -4.43 -5.50
N ALA A 15 8.79 -3.91 -6.33
CA ALA A 15 8.36 -4.58 -7.55
C ALA A 15 9.48 -4.71 -8.59
N GLY A 16 10.17 -3.60 -8.89
CA GLY A 16 11.25 -3.63 -9.88
C GLY A 16 12.46 -4.44 -9.44
N ILE A 17 12.78 -4.44 -8.14
CA ILE A 17 13.86 -5.26 -7.56
C ILE A 17 13.50 -6.75 -7.66
N ALA A 18 12.27 -7.13 -7.35
CA ALA A 18 11.80 -8.50 -7.50
C ALA A 18 11.83 -8.95 -8.97
N ALA A 19 11.35 -8.10 -9.90
CA ALA A 19 11.46 -8.37 -11.34
C ALA A 19 12.89 -8.60 -11.78
N SER A 20 13.82 -7.70 -11.39
CA SER A 20 15.24 -7.82 -11.73
C SER A 20 15.84 -9.15 -11.25
N ALA A 21 15.54 -9.57 -10.01
CA ALA A 21 16.03 -10.82 -9.48
C ALA A 21 15.54 -12.04 -10.28
N HIS A 22 14.26 -12.06 -10.67
CA HIS A 22 13.71 -13.14 -11.50
C HIS A 22 14.22 -13.11 -12.94
N LEU A 23 14.36 -11.93 -13.56
CA LEU A 23 14.94 -11.79 -14.90
C LEU A 23 16.41 -12.25 -14.91
N THR A 24 17.19 -11.92 -13.88
CA THR A 24 18.56 -12.43 -13.71
C THR A 24 18.59 -13.95 -13.62
N ARG A 25 17.66 -14.56 -12.85
CA ARG A 25 17.57 -16.01 -12.69
C ARG A 25 17.25 -16.73 -14.00
N HIS A 26 16.46 -16.12 -14.89
CA HIS A 26 16.18 -16.61 -16.25
C HIS A 26 17.26 -16.24 -17.30
N GLY A 27 18.32 -15.53 -16.91
CA GLY A 27 19.34 -15.07 -17.85
C GLY A 27 18.80 -14.09 -18.91
N ILE A 28 17.75 -13.32 -18.56
CA ILE A 28 17.16 -12.32 -19.45
C ILE A 28 17.90 -11.01 -19.30
N PRO A 29 18.57 -10.48 -20.37
CA PRO A 29 19.21 -9.17 -20.34
C PRO A 29 18.19 -8.08 -20.03
N HIS A 30 18.44 -7.29 -18.99
CA HIS A 30 17.53 -6.25 -18.57
C HIS A 30 18.26 -5.04 -17.98
N LEU A 31 17.52 -3.95 -17.86
CA LEU A 31 17.92 -2.72 -17.21
C LEU A 31 16.77 -2.21 -16.35
N VAL A 32 17.06 -1.77 -15.13
CA VAL A 32 16.09 -1.11 -14.26
C VAL A 32 16.39 0.38 -14.25
N LEU A 33 15.39 1.21 -14.52
CA LEU A 33 15.48 2.67 -14.39
C LEU A 33 14.70 3.16 -13.19
N GLU A 34 15.33 3.98 -12.38
CA GLU A 34 14.72 4.64 -11.23
C GLU A 34 14.96 6.15 -11.33
N LYS A 35 13.92 6.94 -11.14
CA LYS A 35 14.03 8.41 -11.19
C LYS A 35 14.79 9.00 -10.01
N ASP A 36 14.67 8.36 -8.85
CA ASP A 36 15.25 8.79 -7.58
C ASP A 36 16.26 7.73 -7.08
N ARG A 37 16.31 7.47 -5.77
CA ARG A 37 17.13 6.41 -5.16
C ARG A 37 16.37 5.08 -5.14
N ILE A 38 17.06 3.99 -5.03
CA ILE A 38 16.46 2.67 -4.82
C ILE A 38 15.57 2.70 -3.56
N ALA A 39 14.34 2.20 -3.69
CA ALA A 39 13.32 2.17 -2.63
C ALA A 39 12.95 3.56 -2.07
N GLU A 40 12.98 4.60 -2.90
CA GLU A 40 12.76 6.00 -2.49
C GLU A 40 11.44 6.22 -1.77
N SER A 41 10.35 5.59 -2.23
CA SER A 41 9.03 5.76 -1.61
C SER A 41 8.98 5.32 -0.15
N TRP A 42 9.83 4.38 0.26
CA TRP A 42 9.97 4.00 1.67
C TRP A 42 10.68 5.08 2.48
N ARG A 43 11.58 5.85 1.88
CA ARG A 43 12.37 6.90 2.55
C ARG A 43 11.59 8.20 2.70
N THR A 44 10.95 8.66 1.61
CA THR A 44 10.45 10.04 1.53
C THR A 44 8.94 10.20 1.52
N ARG A 45 8.17 9.10 1.27
CA ARG A 45 6.71 9.16 1.20
C ARG A 45 6.02 8.47 2.37
N ARG A 46 6.69 8.47 3.51
CA ARG A 46 6.22 7.85 4.76
C ARG A 46 6.64 8.72 5.93
N TRP A 47 5.79 8.79 6.95
CA TRP A 47 6.10 9.52 8.18
C TRP A 47 7.23 8.83 8.96
N ASP A 48 7.86 9.58 9.86
CA ASP A 48 9.15 9.20 10.44
C ASP A 48 9.06 7.96 11.33
N SER A 49 7.97 7.79 12.07
CA SER A 49 7.76 6.66 12.97
C SER A 49 7.22 5.40 12.28
N LEU A 50 7.00 5.43 10.94
CA LEU A 50 6.46 4.26 10.26
C LEU A 50 7.37 3.06 10.38
N VAL A 51 6.78 1.95 10.79
CA VAL A 51 7.34 0.60 10.67
C VAL A 51 6.53 -0.23 9.67
N ALA A 52 7.11 -1.31 9.15
CA ALA A 52 6.39 -2.25 8.30
C ALA A 52 5.12 -2.76 8.99
N ASN A 53 4.06 -3.02 8.24
CA ASN A 53 2.82 -3.56 8.79
C ASN A 53 2.86 -5.09 8.97
N GLY A 54 3.81 -5.77 8.36
CA GLY A 54 4.09 -7.18 8.59
C GLY A 54 5.43 -7.39 9.30
N PRO A 55 5.60 -8.49 10.03
CA PRO A 55 6.86 -8.79 10.69
C PRO A 55 7.96 -9.14 9.68
N ALA A 56 9.22 -8.99 10.10
CA ALA A 56 10.39 -9.16 9.24
C ALA A 56 10.48 -10.55 8.58
N TRP A 57 10.02 -11.61 9.26
CA TRP A 57 10.00 -12.95 8.68
C TRP A 57 9.06 -13.08 7.47
N HIS A 58 8.01 -12.25 7.41
CA HIS A 58 7.01 -12.27 6.35
C HIS A 58 7.27 -11.21 5.26
N ASP A 59 7.52 -9.94 5.66
CA ASP A 59 7.65 -8.82 4.73
C ASP A 59 9.04 -8.76 4.09
N CYS A 60 9.51 -9.88 3.54
CA CYS A 60 10.80 -10.02 2.88
C CYS A 60 10.71 -10.87 1.62
N PHE A 61 11.71 -10.72 0.72
CA PHE A 61 11.96 -11.66 -0.36
C PHE A 61 12.74 -12.87 0.15
N PRO A 62 12.67 -14.03 -0.51
CA PRO A 62 13.54 -15.16 -0.20
C PRO A 62 15.02 -14.75 -0.22
N GLY A 63 15.71 -14.91 0.91
CA GLY A 63 17.10 -14.51 1.08
C GLY A 63 17.34 -13.03 1.44
N MET A 64 16.32 -12.19 1.46
CA MET A 64 16.42 -10.83 2.00
C MET A 64 16.49 -10.87 3.52
N GLN A 65 17.30 -10.00 4.11
CA GLN A 65 17.47 -9.92 5.55
C GLN A 65 17.31 -8.49 6.04
N PHE A 66 16.76 -8.36 7.25
CA PHE A 66 16.74 -7.10 7.98
C PHE A 66 17.91 -7.12 8.98
N PRO A 67 18.90 -6.24 8.82
CA PRO A 67 20.15 -6.34 9.60
C PRO A 67 20.00 -5.99 11.08
N LYS A 68 18.93 -5.29 11.48
CA LYS A 68 18.71 -4.80 12.83
C LYS A 68 17.46 -5.40 13.48
N SER A 69 16.46 -5.77 12.69
CA SER A 69 15.20 -6.31 13.20
C SER A 69 15.23 -7.81 13.27
N GLY A 70 14.84 -8.38 14.41
CA GLY A 70 14.61 -9.81 14.54
C GLY A 70 13.39 -10.27 13.74
N PRO A 71 13.20 -11.59 13.54
CA PRO A 71 12.14 -12.13 12.67
C PRO A 71 10.73 -11.64 13.02
N GLU A 72 10.40 -11.56 14.30
CA GLU A 72 9.06 -11.13 14.77
C GLU A 72 8.92 -9.60 14.90
N ALA A 73 9.98 -8.84 14.67
CA ALA A 73 9.94 -7.39 14.75
C ALA A 73 9.35 -6.78 13.47
N PHE A 74 8.85 -5.56 13.60
CA PHE A 74 8.33 -4.75 12.49
C PHE A 74 9.40 -3.73 12.08
N PRO A 75 10.11 -3.94 10.96
CA PRO A 75 11.23 -3.09 10.58
C PRO A 75 10.81 -1.64 10.35
N PRO A 76 11.59 -0.64 10.84
CA PRO A 76 11.39 0.75 10.48
C PRO A 76 11.55 0.99 8.97
N LYS A 77 10.86 2.01 8.45
CA LYS A 77 10.86 2.37 7.02
C LYS A 77 12.26 2.43 6.39
N GLU A 78 13.23 3.00 7.12
CA GLU A 78 14.62 3.13 6.64
C GLU A 78 15.33 1.78 6.57
N GLU A 79 15.00 0.85 7.46
CA GLU A 79 15.54 -0.50 7.41
C GLU A 79 14.95 -1.29 6.24
N VAL A 80 13.65 -1.13 5.96
CA VAL A 80 13.01 -1.71 4.77
C VAL A 80 13.70 -1.21 3.49
N ALA A 81 13.89 0.10 3.37
CA ALA A 81 14.59 0.69 2.23
C ALA A 81 16.04 0.18 2.08
N THR A 82 16.73 0.02 3.21
CA THR A 82 18.11 -0.48 3.24
C THR A 82 18.18 -1.96 2.86
N ALA A 83 17.25 -2.78 3.37
CA ALA A 83 17.17 -4.20 3.04
C ALA A 83 16.87 -4.42 1.55
N LEU A 84 15.93 -3.66 0.97
CA LEU A 84 15.63 -3.71 -0.47
C LEU A 84 16.85 -3.31 -1.32
N ALA A 85 17.55 -2.23 -0.97
CA ALA A 85 18.75 -1.79 -1.68
C ALA A 85 19.89 -2.80 -1.53
N GLY A 86 20.06 -3.39 -0.33
CA GLY A 86 21.02 -4.47 -0.07
C GLY A 86 20.74 -5.72 -0.90
N PHE A 87 19.46 -6.11 -0.98
CA PHE A 87 19.02 -7.24 -1.80
C PHE A 87 19.31 -6.99 -3.29
N ALA A 88 18.99 -5.81 -3.83
CA ALA A 88 19.30 -5.44 -5.20
C ALA A 88 20.81 -5.54 -5.49
N LYS A 89 21.65 -5.05 -4.57
CA LYS A 89 23.09 -5.13 -4.67
C LYS A 89 23.61 -6.57 -4.65
N SER A 90 23.11 -7.42 -3.76
CA SER A 90 23.55 -8.82 -3.64
C SER A 90 23.24 -9.66 -4.88
N HIS A 91 22.23 -9.27 -5.67
CA HIS A 91 21.84 -9.90 -6.93
C HIS A 91 22.46 -9.19 -8.15
N ASN A 92 23.36 -8.21 -7.96
CA ASN A 92 23.97 -7.42 -9.04
C ASN A 92 22.92 -6.84 -9.99
N ALA A 93 21.76 -6.37 -9.46
CA ALA A 93 20.69 -5.82 -10.25
C ALA A 93 21.19 -4.63 -11.09
N PRO A 94 20.99 -4.62 -12.43
CA PRO A 94 21.49 -3.57 -13.32
C PRO A 94 20.59 -2.32 -13.21
N ILE A 95 20.72 -1.58 -12.10
CA ILE A 95 19.88 -0.41 -11.79
C ILE A 95 20.65 0.87 -12.13
N ARG A 96 20.00 1.77 -12.87
CA ARG A 96 20.44 3.16 -13.05
C ARG A 96 19.46 4.10 -12.37
N THR A 97 19.94 4.88 -11.44
CA THR A 97 19.19 5.90 -10.69
C THR A 97 19.31 7.28 -11.32
N GLY A 98 18.42 8.22 -10.96
CA GLY A 98 18.40 9.57 -11.51
C GLY A 98 17.88 9.64 -12.95
N ILE A 99 17.16 8.61 -13.42
CA ILE A 99 16.66 8.53 -14.79
C ILE A 99 15.14 8.35 -14.76
N GLU A 100 14.41 9.40 -15.11
CA GLU A 100 12.97 9.38 -15.23
C GLU A 100 12.52 8.88 -16.61
N VAL A 101 11.62 7.92 -16.66
CA VAL A 101 10.90 7.53 -17.87
C VAL A 101 9.73 8.48 -18.07
N LYS A 102 9.71 9.17 -19.22
CA LYS A 102 8.72 10.21 -19.55
C LYS A 102 7.61 9.74 -20.46
N SER A 103 7.91 8.84 -21.40
CA SER A 103 6.89 8.25 -22.25
C SER A 103 7.32 6.92 -22.87
N LEU A 104 6.34 6.08 -23.15
CA LEU A 104 6.44 4.80 -23.81
C LEU A 104 5.54 4.80 -25.05
N THR A 105 6.11 4.49 -26.22
CA THR A 105 5.39 4.34 -27.49
C THR A 105 5.91 3.11 -28.25
N ARG A 106 5.19 2.64 -29.29
CA ARG A 106 5.74 1.65 -30.24
C ARG A 106 6.76 2.29 -31.15
N VAL A 107 7.73 1.51 -31.58
CA VAL A 107 8.57 1.87 -32.73
C VAL A 107 7.79 1.54 -34.01
N ASP A 108 7.70 2.48 -34.95
CA ASP A 108 6.95 2.31 -36.18
C ASP A 108 7.44 1.06 -36.96
N GLY A 109 6.49 0.19 -37.30
CA GLY A 109 6.76 -1.05 -38.04
C GLY A 109 7.53 -2.13 -37.27
N ARG A 110 7.70 -1.98 -35.94
CA ARG A 110 8.40 -2.96 -35.09
C ARG A 110 7.56 -3.37 -33.89
N SER A 111 7.91 -4.53 -33.31
CA SER A 111 7.32 -5.01 -32.06
C SER A 111 7.95 -4.36 -30.79
N SER A 112 9.07 -3.63 -30.95
CA SER A 112 9.77 -2.97 -29.85
C SER A 112 9.10 -1.65 -29.44
N PHE A 113 9.50 -1.20 -28.26
CA PHE A 113 9.06 0.05 -27.66
C PHE A 113 10.14 1.11 -27.74
N LYS A 114 9.72 2.36 -27.98
CA LYS A 114 10.53 3.56 -27.83
C LYS A 114 10.23 4.20 -26.49
N VAL A 115 11.23 4.21 -25.62
CA VAL A 115 11.16 4.77 -24.26
C VAL A 115 11.91 6.09 -24.24
N LYS A 116 11.21 7.19 -24.00
CA LYS A 116 11.82 8.50 -23.78
C LYS A 116 12.12 8.67 -22.29
N THR A 117 13.38 8.95 -21.98
CA THR A 117 13.84 9.20 -20.61
C THR A 117 14.32 10.63 -20.42
N SER A 118 14.65 11.02 -19.21
CA SER A 118 15.32 12.30 -18.90
C SER A 118 16.73 12.40 -19.49
N GLN A 119 17.34 11.27 -19.89
CA GLN A 119 18.73 11.19 -20.39
C GLN A 119 18.83 10.71 -21.85
N GLY A 120 17.71 10.57 -22.55
CA GLY A 120 17.73 10.16 -23.95
C GLY A 120 16.68 9.09 -24.28
N LEU A 121 16.92 8.36 -25.37
CA LEU A 121 16.01 7.34 -25.89
C LEU A 121 16.59 5.95 -25.68
N ILE A 122 15.73 5.02 -25.26
CA ILE A 122 16.01 3.59 -25.15
C ILE A 122 15.00 2.85 -26.03
N GLU A 123 15.44 1.86 -26.78
CA GLU A 123 14.58 0.89 -27.46
C GLU A 123 14.56 -0.41 -26.67
N ALA A 124 13.36 -0.91 -26.31
CA ALA A 124 13.20 -2.13 -25.52
C ALA A 124 12.23 -3.09 -26.19
N GLN A 125 12.50 -4.41 -26.14
CA GLN A 125 11.57 -5.42 -26.62
C GLN A 125 10.43 -5.65 -25.63
N ASN A 126 10.74 -5.63 -24.34
CA ASN A 126 9.77 -5.76 -23.26
C ASN A 126 9.91 -4.59 -22.29
N VAL A 127 8.80 -4.17 -21.71
CA VAL A 127 8.76 -3.14 -20.65
C VAL A 127 7.92 -3.64 -19.48
N ILE A 128 8.46 -3.57 -18.26
CA ILE A 128 7.75 -3.85 -17.02
C ILE A 128 7.51 -2.51 -16.32
N ALA A 129 6.24 -2.08 -16.23
CA ALA A 129 5.85 -0.93 -15.44
C ALA A 129 5.76 -1.34 -13.96
N ALA A 130 6.82 -1.08 -13.20
CA ALA A 130 6.96 -1.39 -11.78
C ALA A 130 6.98 -0.12 -10.91
N THR A 131 6.18 0.88 -11.30
CA THR A 131 6.16 2.22 -10.69
C THR A 131 5.45 2.29 -9.34
N GLY A 132 4.86 1.19 -8.88
CA GLY A 132 4.17 1.06 -7.60
C GLY A 132 2.68 1.41 -7.68
N ALA A 133 2.02 1.41 -6.51
CA ALA A 133 0.58 1.64 -6.39
C ALA A 133 0.22 3.05 -5.88
N PHE A 134 1.22 3.83 -5.42
CA PHE A 134 1.02 5.09 -4.71
C PHE A 134 1.52 6.27 -5.55
N HIS A 135 0.90 6.52 -6.73
CA HIS A 135 1.35 7.57 -7.64
C HIS A 135 0.87 8.94 -7.21
N HIS A 136 -0.43 9.18 -7.28
CA HIS A 136 -1.04 10.46 -6.96
C HIS A 136 -1.89 10.36 -5.69
N PRO A 137 -1.54 11.12 -4.64
CA PRO A 137 -2.39 11.29 -3.48
C PRO A 137 -3.78 11.78 -3.88
N VAL A 138 -4.82 11.18 -3.30
CA VAL A 138 -6.21 11.61 -3.51
C VAL A 138 -6.66 12.42 -2.30
N SER A 139 -6.87 13.72 -2.50
CA SER A 139 -7.46 14.61 -1.49
C SER A 139 -8.81 15.06 -1.99
N PRO A 140 -9.92 14.63 -1.37
CA PRO A 140 -11.25 15.11 -1.71
C PRO A 140 -11.32 16.64 -1.55
N GLN A 141 -11.98 17.31 -2.51
CA GLN A 141 -12.13 18.77 -2.46
C GLN A 141 -13.35 19.17 -1.63
N ILE A 142 -13.52 18.53 -0.47
CA ILE A 142 -14.65 18.79 0.44
C ILE A 142 -14.45 20.14 1.14
N ILE A 143 -13.28 20.35 1.75
CA ILE A 143 -12.95 21.59 2.44
C ILE A 143 -12.27 22.54 1.45
N PRO A 144 -12.81 23.73 1.21
CA PRO A 144 -12.22 24.69 0.27
C PRO A 144 -10.88 25.22 0.79
N LYS A 145 -9.95 25.53 -0.11
CA LYS A 145 -8.64 26.10 0.24
C LYS A 145 -8.76 27.47 0.96
N THR A 146 -9.88 28.15 0.76
CA THR A 146 -10.18 29.44 1.38
C THR A 146 -10.60 29.35 2.86
N ALA A 147 -10.75 28.14 3.40
CA ALA A 147 -11.13 27.93 4.80
C ALA A 147 -10.04 28.35 5.81
N GLY A 148 -8.84 28.71 5.35
CA GLY A 148 -7.74 29.13 6.25
C GLY A 148 -7.09 28.00 7.04
N ILE A 149 -7.42 26.75 6.74
CA ILE A 149 -6.92 25.54 7.42
C ILE A 149 -5.86 24.88 6.53
N THR A 150 -4.74 24.49 7.13
CA THR A 150 -3.71 23.73 6.43
C THR A 150 -4.24 22.36 6.03
N GLN A 151 -4.14 22.01 4.77
CA GLN A 151 -4.56 20.71 4.25
C GLN A 151 -3.37 19.99 3.61
N MET A 152 -3.15 18.74 3.98
CA MET A 152 -2.11 17.90 3.39
C MET A 152 -2.61 16.47 3.22
N HIS A 153 -1.96 15.73 2.35
CA HIS A 153 -2.19 14.28 2.25
C HIS A 153 -1.25 13.54 3.23
N SER A 154 -1.63 12.34 3.66
CA SER A 154 -0.79 11.50 4.53
C SER A 154 0.59 11.17 3.93
N ALA A 155 0.77 11.33 2.61
CA ALA A 155 2.07 11.20 1.94
C ALA A 155 3.04 12.35 2.26
N ASP A 156 2.53 13.50 2.67
CA ASP A 156 3.29 14.72 2.96
C ASP A 156 3.47 14.92 4.48
N TYR A 157 2.80 14.10 5.29
CA TYR A 157 2.96 14.08 6.74
C TYR A 157 4.25 13.38 7.12
N CYS A 158 5.08 14.03 7.94
CA CYS A 158 6.34 13.48 8.45
C CYS A 158 6.27 13.13 9.93
N ASN A 159 5.82 14.06 10.78
CA ASN A 159 5.74 13.88 12.23
C ASN A 159 4.87 14.98 12.86
N PRO A 160 4.49 14.89 14.16
CA PRO A 160 3.66 15.89 14.83
C PRO A 160 4.28 17.30 14.87
N ASP A 161 5.61 17.42 14.87
CA ASP A 161 6.30 18.71 14.97
C ASP A 161 6.22 19.53 13.67
N GLN A 162 5.87 18.88 12.55
CA GLN A 162 5.61 19.56 11.28
C GLN A 162 4.37 20.43 11.30
N LEU A 163 3.42 20.14 12.19
CA LEU A 163 2.10 20.75 12.19
C LEU A 163 2.03 21.98 13.09
N SER A 164 1.26 22.99 12.65
CA SER A 164 0.94 24.14 13.49
C SER A 164 0.22 23.72 14.77
N ASP A 165 0.31 24.54 15.82
CA ASP A 165 -0.45 24.29 17.05
C ASP A 165 -1.96 24.26 16.78
N GLY A 166 -2.67 23.39 17.50
CA GLY A 166 -4.11 23.21 17.36
C GLY A 166 -4.53 21.76 17.19
N ALA A 167 -5.82 21.55 16.99
CA ALA A 167 -6.37 20.24 16.74
C ALA A 167 -6.13 19.77 15.29
N VAL A 168 -6.06 18.47 15.10
CA VAL A 168 -5.88 17.87 13.79
C VAL A 168 -7.09 17.00 13.43
N LEU A 169 -7.62 17.21 12.23
CA LEU A 169 -8.62 16.36 11.62
C LEU A 169 -7.95 15.36 10.67
N VAL A 170 -8.04 14.07 10.96
CA VAL A 170 -7.58 13.00 10.06
C VAL A 170 -8.80 12.39 9.35
N VAL A 171 -8.76 12.34 8.03
CA VAL A 171 -9.85 11.79 7.22
C VAL A 171 -9.44 10.48 6.58
N GLY A 172 -10.11 9.39 6.98
CA GLY A 172 -9.84 8.02 6.52
C GLY A 172 -9.27 7.10 7.60
N ALA A 173 -9.87 5.93 7.76
CA ALA A 173 -9.60 4.96 8.83
C ALA A 173 -8.79 3.73 8.36
N GLY A 174 -8.09 3.83 7.23
CA GLY A 174 -7.12 2.82 6.84
C GLY A 174 -5.87 2.82 7.72
N SER A 175 -4.92 1.92 7.43
CA SER A 175 -3.67 1.80 8.21
C SER A 175 -2.97 3.16 8.41
N SER A 176 -2.86 3.99 7.37
CA SER A 176 -2.21 5.31 7.51
C SER A 176 -2.99 6.24 8.44
N GLY A 177 -4.30 6.37 8.25
CA GLY A 177 -5.11 7.30 9.06
C GLY A 177 -5.17 6.90 10.52
N GLY A 178 -5.39 5.62 10.81
CA GLY A 178 -5.41 5.12 12.19
C GLY A 178 -4.07 5.30 12.90
N GLN A 179 -2.96 5.01 12.21
CA GLN A 179 -1.61 5.14 12.78
C GLN A 179 -1.22 6.61 13.00
N ILE A 180 -1.51 7.50 12.06
CA ILE A 180 -1.24 8.93 12.18
C ILE A 180 -2.08 9.55 13.29
N ALA A 181 -3.36 9.19 13.39
CA ALA A 181 -4.26 9.68 14.45
C ALA A 181 -3.75 9.27 15.84
N ASP A 182 -3.32 8.01 16.00
CA ASP A 182 -2.76 7.51 17.24
C ASP A 182 -1.42 8.21 17.61
N GLU A 183 -0.53 8.43 16.64
CA GLU A 183 0.72 9.16 16.85
C GLU A 183 0.46 10.59 17.29
N LEU A 184 -0.45 11.30 16.65
CA LEU A 184 -0.82 12.68 16.98
C LEU A 184 -1.44 12.77 18.38
N GLN A 185 -2.34 11.85 18.71
CA GLN A 185 -2.95 11.81 20.04
C GLN A 185 -1.88 11.57 21.13
N ARG A 186 -0.95 10.66 20.91
CA ARG A 186 0.16 10.38 21.83
C ARG A 186 1.15 11.53 21.97
N SER A 187 1.27 12.37 20.95
CA SER A 187 2.06 13.63 21.03
C SER A 187 1.35 14.75 21.80
N GLY A 188 0.14 14.48 22.32
CA GLY A 188 -0.66 15.45 23.07
C GLY A 188 -1.57 16.33 22.22
N ARG A 189 -1.70 16.05 20.91
CA ARG A 189 -2.61 16.78 20.01
C ARG A 189 -4.06 16.34 20.24
N LYS A 190 -4.98 17.27 20.17
CA LYS A 190 -6.41 16.97 20.05
C LYS A 190 -6.67 16.46 18.63
N VAL A 191 -7.29 15.28 18.49
CA VAL A 191 -7.47 14.62 17.20
C VAL A 191 -8.94 14.28 16.97
N TYR A 192 -9.40 14.60 15.76
CA TYR A 192 -10.65 14.12 15.19
C TYR A 192 -10.34 13.14 14.08
N LEU A 193 -11.04 12.00 14.04
CA LEU A 193 -10.81 10.95 13.04
C LEU A 193 -12.12 10.59 12.33
N CYS A 194 -12.20 10.87 11.02
CA CYS A 194 -13.32 10.41 10.20
C CYS A 194 -13.13 8.95 9.79
N ILE A 195 -14.11 8.11 10.11
CA ILE A 195 -14.10 6.67 9.87
C ILE A 195 -15.14 6.32 8.79
N GLY A 196 -14.67 5.78 7.68
CA GLY A 196 -15.51 5.11 6.69
C GLY A 196 -15.44 3.58 6.82
N PRO A 197 -15.98 2.82 5.87
CA PRO A 197 -15.90 1.35 5.86
C PRO A 197 -14.46 0.86 5.95
N HIS A 198 -14.21 -0.05 6.88
CA HIS A 198 -12.87 -0.60 7.12
C HIS A 198 -12.93 -2.03 7.67
N GLY A 199 -11.87 -2.79 7.44
CA GLY A 199 -11.58 -4.02 8.18
C GLY A 199 -10.58 -3.72 9.30
N ARG A 200 -10.76 -4.30 10.48
CA ARG A 200 -9.80 -4.20 11.58
C ARG A 200 -9.46 -5.59 12.13
N PRO A 201 -8.65 -6.38 11.42
CA PRO A 201 -8.29 -7.69 11.92
C PRO A 201 -7.46 -7.60 13.21
N PRO A 202 -7.45 -8.65 14.05
CA PRO A 202 -6.52 -8.72 15.17
C PRO A 202 -5.08 -8.68 14.66
N ARG A 203 -4.20 -7.95 15.34
CA ARG A 203 -2.76 -7.96 14.98
C ARG A 203 -2.13 -9.32 15.26
N ALA A 204 -2.53 -9.93 16.37
CA ALA A 204 -2.14 -11.27 16.74
C ALA A 204 -3.32 -11.96 17.42
N TYR A 205 -3.37 -13.28 17.33
CA TYR A 205 -4.34 -14.09 18.02
C TYR A 205 -3.74 -15.46 18.35
N ARG A 206 -3.95 -15.94 19.59
CA ARG A 206 -3.45 -17.23 20.09
C ARG A 206 -1.94 -17.43 19.84
N GLY A 207 -1.17 -16.36 20.09
CA GLY A 207 0.28 -16.34 19.95
C GLY A 207 0.80 -16.37 18.52
N ARG A 208 -0.05 -16.12 17.52
CA ARG A 208 0.33 -16.03 16.10
C ARG A 208 -0.02 -14.68 15.53
N ASP A 209 0.90 -14.14 14.71
CA ASP A 209 0.72 -12.87 14.01
C ASP A 209 -0.37 -12.98 12.92
N TYR A 210 -1.01 -11.87 12.60
CA TYR A 210 -2.02 -11.79 11.54
C TYR A 210 -1.50 -12.29 10.18
N CYS A 211 -0.24 -12.00 9.83
CA CYS A 211 0.35 -12.48 8.59
C CYS A 211 0.43 -14.01 8.55
N TRP A 212 0.69 -14.66 9.70
CA TRP A 212 0.67 -16.11 9.80
C TRP A 212 -0.73 -16.67 9.58
N TRP A 213 -1.75 -16.06 10.20
CA TRP A 213 -3.15 -16.45 10.00
C TRP A 213 -3.58 -16.29 8.54
N LEU A 214 -3.25 -15.18 7.88
CA LEU A 214 -3.53 -15.01 6.46
C LEU A 214 -2.88 -16.10 5.61
N GLY A 215 -1.69 -16.57 6.00
CA GLY A 215 -0.97 -17.64 5.31
C GLY A 215 -1.67 -18.99 5.43
N VAL A 216 -1.87 -19.46 6.66
CA VAL A 216 -2.44 -20.81 6.89
C VAL A 216 -3.91 -20.93 6.48
N LEU A 217 -4.65 -19.84 6.51
CA LEU A 217 -6.04 -19.78 6.02
C LEU A 217 -6.14 -19.58 4.50
N GLY A 218 -5.02 -19.45 3.79
CA GLY A 218 -4.99 -19.20 2.34
C GLY A 218 -5.52 -17.81 1.93
N LEU A 219 -5.62 -16.88 2.86
CA LEU A 219 -6.22 -15.57 2.61
C LEU A 219 -5.31 -14.62 1.84
N TRP A 220 -3.99 -14.88 1.80
CA TRP A 220 -3.06 -14.14 0.94
C TRP A 220 -3.30 -14.41 -0.55
N ASP A 221 -3.79 -15.61 -0.88
CA ASP A 221 -3.96 -16.08 -2.26
C ASP A 221 -5.37 -15.84 -2.82
N VAL A 222 -6.24 -15.21 -2.04
CA VAL A 222 -7.58 -14.83 -2.51
C VAL A 222 -7.44 -13.93 -3.74
N ALA A 223 -8.06 -14.35 -4.85
CA ALA A 223 -8.09 -13.59 -6.09
C ALA A 223 -8.90 -12.30 -5.96
N ALA A 224 -8.63 -11.34 -6.84
CA ALA A 224 -9.39 -10.11 -6.90
C ALA A 224 -10.89 -10.37 -7.02
N LYS A 225 -11.69 -9.67 -6.22
CA LYS A 225 -13.13 -9.64 -6.40
C LYS A 225 -13.45 -9.01 -7.76
N LYS A 226 -14.63 -9.35 -8.31
CA LYS A 226 -15.08 -8.77 -9.58
C LYS A 226 -15.02 -7.23 -9.53
N SER A 227 -14.70 -6.61 -10.67
CA SER A 227 -14.76 -5.16 -10.86
C SER A 227 -16.06 -4.57 -10.28
N GLY A 228 -15.96 -3.45 -9.57
CA GLY A 228 -17.11 -2.78 -8.93
C GLY A 228 -17.38 -3.19 -7.47
N THR A 229 -16.57 -4.06 -6.87
CA THR A 229 -16.64 -4.30 -5.42
C THR A 229 -15.84 -3.21 -4.71
N GLU A 230 -16.48 -2.47 -3.80
CA GLU A 230 -15.79 -1.46 -2.98
C GLU A 230 -14.62 -2.12 -2.23
N HIS A 231 -13.46 -1.52 -2.35
CA HIS A 231 -12.25 -1.99 -1.66
C HIS A 231 -12.32 -1.54 -0.20
N VAL A 232 -12.69 -2.44 0.70
CA VAL A 232 -12.65 -2.18 2.13
C VAL A 232 -11.19 -2.09 2.59
N THR A 233 -10.82 -0.94 3.10
CA THR A 233 -9.47 -0.68 3.60
C THR A 233 -9.24 -1.44 4.91
N ILE A 234 -8.06 -2.03 5.07
CA ILE A 234 -7.68 -2.72 6.30
C ILE A 234 -6.90 -1.75 7.20
N SER A 235 -7.27 -1.72 8.47
CA SER A 235 -6.56 -0.97 9.51
C SER A 235 -5.67 -1.93 10.31
N VAL A 236 -4.38 -1.93 10.01
CA VAL A 236 -3.35 -2.72 10.71
C VAL A 236 -2.13 -1.85 11.02
N SER A 237 -1.38 -2.22 12.05
CA SER A 237 -0.16 -1.52 12.45
C SER A 237 0.90 -2.51 12.93
N GLY A 238 2.15 -2.25 12.58
CA GLY A 238 3.33 -2.86 13.22
C GLY A 238 3.91 -2.01 14.35
N ALA A 239 3.37 -0.80 14.55
CA ALA A 239 3.87 0.10 15.58
C ALA A 239 3.81 -0.53 16.97
N ARG A 240 4.77 -0.18 17.80
CA ARG A 240 4.89 -0.63 19.20
C ARG A 240 4.86 -2.17 19.37
N GLY A 241 5.48 -2.88 18.44
CA GLY A 241 5.54 -4.34 18.47
C GLY A 241 4.27 -5.02 17.93
N GLY A 242 3.41 -4.28 17.24
CA GLY A 242 2.22 -4.83 16.59
C GLY A 242 1.00 -4.84 17.51
N GLU A 243 0.39 -3.68 17.73
CA GLU A 243 -0.90 -3.60 18.44
C GLU A 243 -2.06 -3.66 17.46
N THR A 244 -3.16 -4.30 17.87
CA THR A 244 -4.42 -4.25 17.12
C THR A 244 -4.96 -2.81 17.11
N VAL A 245 -5.27 -2.30 15.93
CA VAL A 245 -5.92 -1.01 15.79
C VAL A 245 -7.38 -1.17 16.24
N ASP A 246 -7.73 -0.57 17.36
CA ASP A 246 -9.07 -0.59 17.93
C ASP A 246 -9.59 0.82 18.10
N PHE A 247 -10.62 1.18 17.31
CA PHE A 247 -11.15 2.54 17.30
C PHE A 247 -11.84 2.93 18.61
N ARG A 248 -12.42 1.97 19.37
CA ARG A 248 -12.95 2.26 20.72
C ARG A 248 -11.82 2.64 21.67
N ARG A 249 -10.71 1.90 21.64
CA ARG A 249 -9.52 2.23 22.44
C ARG A 249 -8.94 3.59 22.06
N LEU A 250 -8.88 3.90 20.77
CA LEU A 250 -8.44 5.22 20.30
C LEU A 250 -9.34 6.33 20.82
N ALA A 251 -10.67 6.11 20.83
CA ALA A 251 -11.61 7.08 21.40
C ALA A 251 -11.46 7.24 22.91
N HIS A 252 -11.31 6.14 23.66
CA HIS A 252 -11.02 6.20 25.10
C HIS A 252 -9.67 6.87 25.39
N GLY A 253 -8.73 6.82 24.45
CA GLY A 253 -7.47 7.56 24.50
C GLY A 253 -7.58 9.05 24.21
N GLY A 254 -8.77 9.55 23.83
CA GLY A 254 -9.05 10.96 23.60
C GLY A 254 -9.23 11.37 22.14
N ILE A 255 -9.22 10.44 21.18
CA ILE A 255 -9.58 10.74 19.78
C ILE A 255 -11.10 10.83 19.67
N THR A 256 -11.60 11.91 19.07
CA THR A 256 -13.02 12.02 18.73
C THR A 256 -13.28 11.37 17.39
N LEU A 257 -14.04 10.27 17.39
CA LEU A 257 -14.43 9.57 16.17
C LEU A 257 -15.62 10.25 15.52
N LEU A 258 -15.58 10.33 14.20
CA LEU A 258 -16.62 10.92 13.34
C LEU A 258 -17.02 9.91 12.26
N GLY A 259 -18.22 10.03 11.74
CA GLY A 259 -18.63 9.33 10.52
C GLY A 259 -17.83 9.77 9.30
N ARG A 260 -18.17 9.26 8.12
CA ARG A 260 -17.51 9.64 6.86
C ARG A 260 -17.70 11.14 6.60
N ALA A 261 -16.61 11.82 6.24
CA ALA A 261 -16.68 13.21 5.79
C ALA A 261 -17.44 13.30 4.46
N SER A 262 -18.54 14.05 4.42
CA SER A 262 -19.46 14.12 3.28
C SER A 262 -19.57 15.52 2.66
N GLY A 263 -19.27 16.58 3.40
CA GLY A 263 -19.39 17.95 2.89
C GLY A 263 -18.77 18.99 3.80
N TYR A 264 -18.87 20.25 3.36
CA TYR A 264 -18.43 21.41 4.14
C TYR A 264 -19.37 22.57 3.86
N GLN A 265 -19.88 23.19 4.90
CA GLN A 265 -20.77 24.34 4.81
C GLN A 265 -20.51 25.31 5.98
N GLU A 266 -20.35 26.60 5.67
CA GLU A 266 -20.26 27.69 6.67
C GLU A 266 -19.26 27.43 7.81
N GLY A 267 -18.06 26.94 7.51
CA GLY A 267 -17.03 26.64 8.52
C GLY A 267 -17.14 25.25 9.13
N LYS A 268 -18.21 24.50 8.85
CA LYS A 268 -18.48 23.18 9.44
C LYS A 268 -18.19 22.05 8.47
N LEU A 269 -17.50 21.02 8.96
CA LEU A 269 -17.44 19.72 8.29
C LEU A 269 -18.73 18.97 8.54
N LEU A 270 -19.37 18.51 7.48
CA LEU A 270 -20.53 17.60 7.54
C LEU A 270 -20.06 16.16 7.50
N VAL A 271 -20.63 15.32 8.35
CA VAL A 271 -20.30 13.89 8.41
C VAL A 271 -21.57 13.04 8.33
N ASP A 272 -21.45 11.87 7.72
CA ASP A 272 -22.55 10.93 7.56
C ASP A 272 -22.95 10.28 8.90
N ASP A 273 -24.17 9.78 8.96
CA ASP A 273 -24.71 9.02 10.11
C ASP A 273 -24.32 7.53 10.02
N ASP A 274 -23.05 7.24 9.84
CA ASP A 274 -22.55 5.91 9.56
C ASP A 274 -21.44 5.44 10.52
N LEU A 275 -21.11 6.24 11.55
CA LEU A 275 -20.00 5.93 12.46
C LEU A 275 -20.22 4.58 13.17
N ALA A 276 -21.40 4.37 13.75
CA ALA A 276 -21.70 3.14 14.50
C ALA A 276 -21.65 1.91 13.58
N ASP A 277 -22.20 2.02 12.37
CA ASP A 277 -22.20 0.95 11.38
C ASP A 277 -20.79 0.62 10.91
N ASN A 278 -19.96 1.63 10.65
CA ASN A 278 -18.58 1.45 10.24
C ASN A 278 -17.73 0.77 11.33
N VAL A 279 -17.91 1.15 12.59
CA VAL A 279 -17.22 0.52 13.72
C VAL A 279 -17.70 -0.92 13.91
N ALA A 280 -19.01 -1.17 13.84
CA ALA A 280 -19.59 -2.51 13.95
C ALA A 280 -19.12 -3.45 12.81
N ALA A 281 -19.00 -2.93 11.58
CA ALA A 281 -18.46 -3.70 10.46
C ALA A 281 -16.98 -4.08 10.68
N GLY A 282 -16.19 -3.17 11.26
CA GLY A 282 -14.82 -3.46 11.69
C GLY A 282 -14.75 -4.56 12.75
N ASP A 283 -15.65 -4.53 13.74
CA ASP A 283 -15.75 -5.56 14.77
C ASP A 283 -16.16 -6.92 14.19
N ALA A 284 -17.11 -6.93 13.26
CA ALA A 284 -17.52 -8.15 12.57
C ALA A 284 -16.32 -8.78 11.80
N ASN A 285 -15.50 -7.97 11.14
CA ASN A 285 -14.25 -8.45 10.50
C ASN A 285 -13.25 -9.02 11.52
N TYR A 286 -13.13 -8.40 12.69
CA TYR A 286 -12.29 -8.88 13.78
C TYR A 286 -12.75 -10.27 14.26
N PHE A 287 -14.02 -10.43 14.61
CA PHE A 287 -14.55 -11.69 15.11
C PHE A 287 -14.57 -12.79 14.06
N ASP A 288 -14.84 -12.46 12.79
CA ASP A 288 -14.74 -13.42 11.69
C ASP A 288 -13.34 -14.01 11.58
N MET A 289 -12.29 -13.19 11.75
CA MET A 289 -10.91 -13.68 11.76
C MET A 289 -10.64 -14.59 12.97
N LEU A 290 -11.12 -14.26 14.17
CA LEU A 290 -10.99 -15.14 15.34
C LEU A 290 -11.69 -16.48 15.10
N ALA A 291 -12.92 -16.47 14.59
CA ALA A 291 -13.70 -17.68 14.31
C ALA A 291 -13.01 -18.58 13.26
N GLN A 292 -12.47 -18.00 12.19
CA GLN A 292 -11.70 -18.74 11.20
C GLN A 292 -10.43 -19.37 11.80
N ALA A 293 -9.73 -18.63 12.68
CA ALA A 293 -8.54 -19.11 13.37
C ALA A 293 -8.88 -20.26 14.32
N ASP A 294 -9.94 -20.15 15.12
CA ASP A 294 -10.36 -21.21 16.04
C ASP A 294 -10.81 -22.47 15.27
N ALA A 295 -11.58 -22.32 14.20
CA ALA A 295 -11.96 -23.44 13.35
C ALA A 295 -10.75 -24.14 12.71
N TYR A 296 -9.70 -23.37 12.34
CA TYR A 296 -8.44 -23.94 11.83
C TYR A 296 -7.70 -24.71 12.93
N ILE A 297 -7.60 -24.16 14.16
CA ILE A 297 -6.97 -24.82 15.31
C ILE A 297 -7.65 -26.15 15.60
N ASP A 298 -8.99 -26.15 15.69
CA ASP A 298 -9.78 -27.34 15.98
C ASP A 298 -9.61 -28.40 14.90
N ARG A 299 -9.66 -28.00 13.63
CA ARG A 299 -9.52 -28.92 12.49
C ARG A 299 -8.18 -29.61 12.46
N PHE A 300 -7.09 -28.93 12.80
CA PHE A 300 -5.72 -29.44 12.72
C PHE A 300 -5.15 -29.89 14.07
N GLY A 301 -5.92 -29.77 15.16
CA GLY A 301 -5.50 -30.17 16.50
C GLY A 301 -4.29 -29.38 17.00
N LEU A 302 -4.21 -28.09 16.71
CA LEU A 302 -3.07 -27.26 17.10
C LEU A 302 -3.13 -26.93 18.60
N ASN A 303 -2.01 -27.12 19.28
CA ASN A 303 -1.87 -26.70 20.69
C ASN A 303 -1.35 -25.26 20.76
N LEU A 304 -2.24 -24.27 20.60
CA LEU A 304 -1.95 -22.85 20.74
C LEU A 304 -2.57 -22.31 22.06
N PRO A 305 -1.98 -21.26 22.67
CA PRO A 305 -2.51 -20.71 23.91
C PRO A 305 -3.95 -20.19 23.70
N GLU A 306 -4.80 -20.36 24.73
CA GLU A 306 -6.14 -19.77 24.71
C GLU A 306 -6.08 -18.27 24.99
N GLU A 307 -6.98 -17.51 24.38
CA GLU A 307 -7.02 -16.05 24.48
C GLU A 307 -8.48 -15.54 24.64
N PRO A 308 -9.19 -15.95 25.72
CA PRO A 308 -10.62 -15.65 25.89
C PRO A 308 -10.93 -14.14 25.92
N HIS A 309 -9.98 -13.31 26.39
CA HIS A 309 -10.16 -11.86 26.40
C HIS A 309 -10.22 -11.23 25.00
N ALA A 310 -9.72 -11.92 23.98
CA ALA A 310 -9.83 -11.45 22.60
C ALA A 310 -11.30 -11.39 22.09
N HIS A 311 -12.20 -12.13 22.74
CA HIS A 311 -13.63 -12.13 22.41
C HIS A 311 -14.42 -11.01 23.12
N VAL A 312 -13.75 -10.13 23.87
CA VAL A 312 -14.39 -9.04 24.61
C VAL A 312 -13.99 -7.70 24.00
N LEU A 313 -14.98 -6.95 23.50
CA LEU A 313 -14.76 -5.60 23.01
C LEU A 313 -14.71 -4.60 24.18
N PRO A 314 -13.94 -3.51 24.06
CA PRO A 314 -14.07 -2.37 24.95
C PRO A 314 -15.50 -1.80 24.94
N ASN A 315 -15.90 -1.12 26.00
CA ASN A 315 -17.19 -0.40 26.03
C ASN A 315 -17.26 0.64 24.91
N ASP A 316 -18.47 0.94 24.48
CA ASP A 316 -18.69 1.99 23.50
C ASP A 316 -18.33 3.36 24.07
N PRO A 317 -17.54 4.18 23.35
CA PRO A 317 -17.28 5.56 23.73
C PRO A 317 -18.49 6.45 23.41
N ASP A 318 -18.59 7.60 24.09
CA ASP A 318 -19.72 8.53 23.95
C ASP A 318 -19.99 8.95 22.50
N CYS A 319 -18.97 9.05 21.66
CA CYS A 319 -19.14 9.43 20.25
C CYS A 319 -19.90 8.40 19.41
N LEU A 320 -20.08 7.16 19.88
CA LEU A 320 -20.94 6.18 19.23
C LEU A 320 -22.41 6.35 19.65
N SER A 321 -22.65 6.74 20.90
CA SER A 321 -24.00 6.98 21.43
C SER A 321 -24.55 8.36 21.07
N HIS A 322 -23.64 9.36 21.00
CA HIS A 322 -23.95 10.76 20.69
C HIS A 322 -23.04 11.24 19.54
N PRO A 323 -23.25 10.75 18.31
CA PRO A 323 -22.37 11.07 17.21
C PRO A 323 -22.46 12.53 16.79
N VAL A 324 -21.31 13.14 16.54
CA VAL A 324 -21.19 14.47 15.94
C VAL A 324 -21.59 14.39 14.47
N ARG A 325 -22.54 15.23 14.04
CA ARG A 325 -23.01 15.33 12.64
C ARG A 325 -22.38 16.48 11.88
N GLU A 326 -22.05 17.53 12.61
CA GLU A 326 -21.41 18.73 12.11
C GLU A 326 -20.28 19.08 13.06
N LEU A 327 -19.07 19.24 12.54
CA LEU A 327 -17.92 19.71 13.30
C LEU A 327 -17.58 21.14 12.85
N ASP A 328 -17.85 22.11 13.69
CA ASP A 328 -17.33 23.46 13.48
C ASP A 328 -15.81 23.42 13.63
N LEU A 329 -15.08 23.71 12.55
CA LEU A 329 -13.63 23.54 12.53
C LEU A 329 -12.90 24.62 13.34
N GLU A 330 -13.46 25.84 13.42
CA GLU A 330 -12.91 26.94 14.22
C GLU A 330 -13.12 26.69 15.71
N ASP A 331 -14.35 26.40 16.13
CA ASP A 331 -14.69 26.09 17.53
C ASP A 331 -13.97 24.84 18.04
N ALA A 332 -13.77 23.86 17.17
CA ALA A 332 -13.00 22.66 17.45
C ALA A 332 -11.48 22.92 17.57
N GLY A 333 -11.02 24.08 17.13
CA GLY A 333 -9.62 24.48 17.09
C GLY A 333 -8.81 23.72 16.02
N VAL A 334 -9.45 23.27 14.95
CA VAL A 334 -8.78 22.50 13.88
C VAL A 334 -7.94 23.44 13.02
N THR A 335 -6.64 23.24 13.06
CA THR A 335 -5.67 24.01 12.25
C THR A 335 -5.13 23.22 11.06
N THR A 336 -5.23 21.88 11.12
CA THR A 336 -4.71 21.00 10.08
C THR A 336 -5.67 19.87 9.76
N VAL A 337 -5.80 19.57 8.46
CA VAL A 337 -6.50 18.39 7.94
C VAL A 337 -5.50 17.48 7.22
N ILE A 338 -5.48 16.21 7.62
CA ILE A 338 -4.67 15.18 6.97
C ILE A 338 -5.59 14.22 6.22
N TRP A 339 -5.48 14.24 4.89
CA TRP A 339 -6.22 13.35 4.01
C TRP A 339 -5.51 12.00 3.93
N SER A 340 -6.05 10.97 4.57
CA SER A 340 -5.59 9.57 4.48
C SER A 340 -6.51 8.76 3.57
N THR A 341 -6.86 9.36 2.42
CA THR A 341 -7.91 8.93 1.50
C THR A 341 -7.40 8.16 0.28
N GLY A 342 -6.16 7.66 0.39
CA GLY A 342 -5.58 6.74 -0.59
C GLY A 342 -4.94 7.43 -1.79
N TYR A 343 -4.71 6.64 -2.85
CA TYR A 343 -3.95 7.05 -4.02
C TYR A 343 -4.63 6.61 -5.29
N ARG A 344 -4.41 7.35 -6.38
CA ARG A 344 -4.75 6.96 -7.74
C ARG A 344 -3.48 6.58 -8.48
N GLN A 345 -3.57 5.53 -9.28
CA GLN A 345 -2.49 5.12 -10.18
C GLN A 345 -2.42 6.08 -11.37
N ASP A 346 -1.23 6.22 -11.96
CA ASP A 346 -1.00 7.01 -13.16
C ASP A 346 -0.08 6.27 -14.12
N PHE A 347 -0.63 5.93 -15.26
CA PHE A 347 0.06 5.30 -16.37
C PHE A 347 -0.01 6.18 -17.63
N SER A 348 -0.27 7.48 -17.50
CA SER A 348 -0.37 8.45 -18.61
C SER A 348 0.90 8.56 -19.45
N TRP A 349 2.04 8.13 -18.91
CA TRP A 349 3.30 8.03 -19.65
C TRP A 349 3.32 6.88 -20.66
N ILE A 350 2.37 5.93 -20.60
CA ILE A 350 2.23 4.79 -21.52
C ILE A 350 1.26 5.20 -22.63
N ASN A 351 1.81 5.59 -23.78
CA ASN A 351 1.03 6.04 -24.94
C ASN A 351 0.80 4.87 -25.91
N LEU A 352 0.01 3.89 -25.46
CA LEU A 352 -0.33 2.68 -26.22
C LEU A 352 -1.86 2.45 -26.13
N PRO A 353 -2.55 2.20 -27.26
CA PRO A 353 -4.00 2.25 -27.31
C PRO A 353 -4.73 1.23 -26.44
N ASN A 354 -4.11 0.06 -26.19
CA ASN A 354 -4.72 -1.03 -25.40
C ASN A 354 -4.04 -1.26 -24.05
N ALA A 355 -3.24 -0.30 -23.57
CA ALA A 355 -2.53 -0.45 -22.30
C ALA A 355 -3.41 -0.20 -21.09
N CYS A 356 -4.29 0.82 -21.18
CA CYS A 356 -5.17 1.25 -20.11
C CYS A 356 -6.59 1.50 -20.63
N ASP A 357 -7.57 1.48 -19.74
CA ASP A 357 -8.95 1.90 -20.03
C ASP A 357 -9.11 3.43 -20.01
N ALA A 358 -10.35 3.88 -20.17
CA ALA A 358 -10.68 5.31 -20.19
C ALA A 358 -10.40 6.01 -18.85
N ASP A 359 -10.40 5.28 -17.74
CA ASP A 359 -10.12 5.79 -16.40
C ASP A 359 -8.63 5.73 -16.04
N GLY A 360 -7.79 5.26 -16.99
CA GLY A 360 -6.35 5.11 -16.81
C GLY A 360 -5.93 3.83 -16.06
N SER A 361 -6.85 2.91 -15.78
CA SER A 361 -6.55 1.64 -15.16
C SER A 361 -5.92 0.67 -16.18
N PRO A 362 -4.85 -0.05 -15.82
CA PRO A 362 -4.15 -0.90 -16.77
C PRO A 362 -4.96 -2.15 -17.16
N TYR A 363 -5.03 -2.44 -18.47
CA TYR A 363 -5.55 -3.71 -18.94
C TYR A 363 -4.52 -4.81 -18.79
N HIS A 364 -4.76 -5.73 -17.86
CA HIS A 364 -3.86 -6.85 -17.66
C HIS A 364 -4.57 -8.11 -17.16
N GLN A 365 -3.91 -9.25 -17.35
CA GLN A 365 -4.21 -10.50 -16.66
C GLN A 365 -2.96 -10.95 -15.90
N ARG A 366 -3.00 -10.93 -14.57
CA ARG A 366 -1.85 -11.22 -13.70
C ARG A 366 -0.58 -10.44 -14.06
N GLY A 367 -0.74 -9.17 -14.47
CA GLY A 367 0.38 -8.33 -14.88
C GLY A 367 0.73 -8.37 -16.37
N VAL A 368 0.27 -9.34 -17.13
CA VAL A 368 0.47 -9.40 -18.60
C VAL A 368 -0.53 -8.46 -19.26
N SER A 369 -0.05 -7.45 -19.97
CA SER A 369 -0.87 -6.47 -20.67
C SER A 369 -1.51 -7.04 -21.93
N ARG A 370 -2.57 -6.38 -22.42
CA ARG A 370 -3.09 -6.60 -23.77
C ARG A 370 -2.12 -6.13 -24.87
N GLU A 371 -1.20 -5.22 -24.55
CA GLU A 371 -0.12 -4.80 -25.44
C GLU A 371 1.05 -5.78 -25.36
N PRO A 372 1.36 -6.57 -26.39
CA PRO A 372 2.43 -7.55 -26.37
C PRO A 372 3.77 -6.93 -25.99
N GLY A 373 4.47 -7.53 -25.01
CA GLY A 373 5.74 -7.05 -24.50
C GLY A 373 5.63 -6.00 -23.39
N LEU A 374 4.42 -5.52 -23.05
CA LEU A 374 4.18 -4.66 -21.89
C LEU A 374 3.69 -5.51 -20.73
N TYR A 375 4.20 -5.21 -19.54
CA TYR A 375 3.83 -5.88 -18.30
C TYR A 375 3.65 -4.85 -17.18
N PHE A 376 2.76 -5.15 -16.22
CA PHE A 376 2.54 -4.36 -15.02
C PHE A 376 2.95 -5.18 -13.80
N LEU A 377 3.55 -4.54 -12.80
CA LEU A 377 3.99 -5.23 -11.59
C LEU A 377 3.86 -4.36 -10.34
N GLY A 378 3.38 -4.98 -9.25
CA GLY A 378 3.20 -4.31 -7.97
C GLY A 378 1.86 -3.58 -7.84
N LEU A 379 0.87 -3.93 -8.65
CA LEU A 379 -0.49 -3.41 -8.55
C LEU A 379 -1.24 -4.07 -7.38
N PRO A 380 -2.10 -3.32 -6.67
CA PRO A 380 -3.04 -3.93 -5.72
C PRO A 380 -3.90 -4.99 -6.44
N TRP A 381 -4.04 -6.14 -5.82
CA TRP A 381 -4.86 -7.23 -6.36
C TRP A 381 -4.49 -7.69 -7.79
N GLN A 382 -3.25 -7.52 -8.20
CA GLN A 382 -2.80 -7.89 -9.55
C GLN A 382 -3.12 -9.34 -9.90
N SER A 383 -2.87 -10.28 -8.99
CA SER A 383 -3.26 -11.68 -9.08
C SER A 383 -3.98 -12.16 -7.81
N ARG A 384 -3.67 -11.55 -6.67
CA ARG A 384 -4.14 -11.95 -5.34
C ARG A 384 -4.08 -10.78 -4.35
N ARG A 385 -4.61 -10.98 -3.15
CA ARG A 385 -4.55 -9.99 -2.05
C ARG A 385 -3.13 -9.50 -1.78
N GLY A 386 -2.16 -10.41 -1.78
CA GLY A 386 -0.76 -10.10 -1.46
C GLY A 386 0.02 -9.31 -2.51
N SER A 387 -0.49 -9.14 -3.73
CA SER A 387 0.25 -8.68 -4.91
C SER A 387 1.07 -7.39 -4.74
N ALA A 388 0.56 -6.41 -3.98
CA ALA A 388 1.26 -5.12 -3.78
C ALA A 388 2.21 -5.11 -2.58
N PHE A 389 2.20 -6.15 -1.75
CA PHE A 389 3.09 -6.27 -0.57
C PHE A 389 4.47 -6.81 -0.96
N ILE A 390 5.48 -6.60 -0.11
CA ILE A 390 6.85 -7.07 -0.37
C ILE A 390 6.86 -8.57 -0.63
N TRP A 391 6.26 -9.35 0.27
CA TRP A 391 6.15 -10.81 0.10
C TRP A 391 5.41 -11.20 -1.20
N GLY A 392 4.27 -10.58 -1.47
CA GLY A 392 3.39 -11.02 -2.56
C GLY A 392 3.87 -10.63 -3.95
N VAL A 393 4.50 -9.45 -4.09
CA VAL A 393 5.03 -9.01 -5.39
C VAL A 393 6.12 -9.92 -5.93
N TRP A 394 6.82 -10.64 -5.06
CA TRP A 394 7.81 -11.64 -5.46
C TRP A 394 7.22 -12.72 -6.36
N HIS A 395 6.02 -13.21 -6.02
CA HIS A 395 5.33 -14.25 -6.80
C HIS A 395 4.80 -13.72 -8.15
N ASP A 396 4.32 -12.49 -8.17
CA ASP A 396 3.88 -11.85 -9.42
C ASP A 396 5.06 -11.52 -10.33
N ALA A 397 6.20 -11.14 -9.77
CA ALA A 397 7.43 -10.92 -10.51
C ALA A 397 7.96 -12.22 -11.16
N ALA A 398 7.88 -13.36 -10.45
CA ALA A 398 8.18 -14.67 -11.02
C ALA A 398 7.31 -14.95 -12.25
N HIS A 399 5.98 -14.79 -12.11
CA HIS A 399 5.06 -15.02 -13.21
C HIS A 399 5.34 -14.11 -14.43
N VAL A 400 5.63 -12.82 -14.21
CA VAL A 400 5.98 -11.90 -15.30
C VAL A 400 7.27 -12.31 -16.00
N ALA A 401 8.30 -12.70 -15.24
CA ALA A 401 9.57 -13.16 -15.80
C ALA A 401 9.39 -14.47 -16.61
N ASP A 402 8.61 -15.44 -16.11
CA ASP A 402 8.25 -16.67 -16.82
C ASP A 402 7.55 -16.37 -18.16
N GLN A 403 6.62 -15.39 -18.16
CA GLN A 403 5.94 -14.98 -19.41
C GLN A 403 6.88 -14.36 -20.42
N ILE A 404 7.85 -13.57 -19.97
CA ILE A 404 8.88 -12.98 -20.85
C ILE A 404 9.76 -14.10 -21.44
N GLU A 405 10.17 -15.06 -20.63
CA GLU A 405 10.95 -16.21 -21.09
C GLU A 405 10.20 -17.05 -22.13
N ILE A 406 8.93 -17.36 -21.86
CA ILE A 406 8.08 -18.09 -22.82
C ILE A 406 8.01 -17.35 -24.15
N GLN A 407 7.75 -16.04 -24.14
CA GLN A 407 7.69 -15.22 -25.35
C GLN A 407 9.05 -15.12 -26.06
N ARG A 408 10.14 -15.10 -25.30
CA ARG A 408 11.51 -15.13 -25.83
C ARG A 408 11.76 -16.43 -26.59
N ASN A 409 11.37 -17.57 -26.03
CA ASN A 409 11.54 -18.88 -26.66
C ASN A 409 10.77 -19.00 -27.98
N TYR A 410 9.51 -18.48 -28.02
CA TYR A 410 8.75 -18.44 -29.29
C TYR A 410 9.44 -17.59 -30.34
N ARG A 411 9.96 -16.42 -29.99
CA ARG A 411 10.65 -15.53 -30.93
C ARG A 411 11.97 -16.10 -31.45
N GLN A 412 12.63 -16.96 -30.67
CA GLN A 412 13.89 -17.60 -31.05
C GLN A 412 13.69 -18.92 -31.81
N TYR A 413 12.46 -19.45 -31.81
CA TYR A 413 12.17 -20.67 -32.55
C TYR A 413 12.39 -20.44 -34.04
N SER A 414 13.24 -21.27 -34.63
CA SER A 414 13.46 -21.37 -36.07
C SER A 414 13.12 -22.81 -36.49
N PRO A 415 12.15 -23.02 -37.38
CA PRO A 415 11.77 -24.38 -37.85
C PRO A 415 12.89 -25.08 -38.59
#